data_a070681b252e0f548eeababe948e09af
#
_entry.id   a070681b252e0f548eeababe948e09af
#
_cell.length_a   1.000
_cell.length_b   1.000
_cell.length_c   1.000
_cell.angle_alpha   90.00
_cell.angle_beta   90.00
_cell.angle_gamma   90.00
#
_symmetry.space_group_name_H-M   'P 1'
#
loop_
_entity.id
_entity.type
_entity.pdbx_description
1 polymer ?
#
loop_
_entity_poly.entity_id
_entity_poly.type
_entity_poly.pdbx_seq_one_letter_code
_entity_poly.pdbx_strand_id
1 'polypeptide(L)'
;MSQNMNTAADRDRRQRFGAQRGRDLYWGFTLGLLVYVATMSMISFGENIPKLAITAAIIGTFIFVIVNSFDCMDDFKATADDLDEEERATKVHQKFLKAPWGMFKTLIFIIFGAIGLCQLIDMWA
;
A
#
# COMPACT_ATOMS: atom_id res chain seq x y z
N MET A 1 27.17 -17.25 6.70
CA MET A 1 26.90 -18.18 5.60
C MET A 1 26.14 -17.47 4.52
N SER A 2 26.77 -17.25 3.39
CA SER A 2 26.04 -16.79 2.21
C SER A 2 25.20 -17.96 1.68
N GLN A 3 23.91 -17.93 1.90
CA GLN A 3 23.03 -18.86 1.22
C GLN A 3 23.05 -18.53 -0.28
N ASN A 4 23.43 -19.51 -1.10
CA ASN A 4 23.33 -19.35 -2.53
C ASN A 4 21.85 -19.44 -2.93
N MET A 5 21.18 -18.29 -3.04
CA MET A 5 19.77 -18.17 -3.36
C MET A 5 19.51 -18.08 -4.88
N ASN A 6 20.31 -18.75 -5.69
CA ASN A 6 20.27 -18.63 -7.14
C ASN A 6 19.72 -19.89 -7.84
N THR A 7 19.01 -20.74 -7.11
CA THR A 7 18.33 -21.91 -7.69
C THR A 7 17.01 -21.51 -8.34
N ALA A 8 16.50 -22.32 -9.25
CA ALA A 8 15.17 -22.12 -9.85
C ALA A 8 14.05 -22.07 -8.79
N ALA A 9 14.18 -22.88 -7.73
CA ALA A 9 13.24 -22.89 -6.62
C ALA A 9 13.28 -21.55 -5.83
N ASP A 10 14.44 -20.97 -5.63
CA ASP A 10 14.59 -19.69 -4.96
C ASP A 10 14.00 -18.54 -5.78
N ARG A 11 14.20 -18.55 -7.09
CA ARG A 11 13.59 -17.58 -8.00
C ARG A 11 12.07 -17.66 -7.98
N ASP A 12 11.52 -18.86 -8.04
CA ASP A 12 10.07 -19.08 -7.97
C ASP A 12 9.49 -18.58 -6.65
N ARG A 13 10.18 -18.85 -5.55
CA ARG A 13 9.79 -18.34 -4.21
C ARG A 13 9.76 -16.83 -4.16
N ARG A 14 10.79 -16.15 -4.69
CA ARG A 14 10.83 -14.68 -4.76
C ARG A 14 9.68 -14.12 -5.60
N GLN A 15 9.40 -14.72 -6.74
CA GLN A 15 8.31 -14.29 -7.61
C GLN A 15 6.94 -14.47 -6.95
N ARG A 16 6.72 -15.58 -6.26
CA ARG A 16 5.48 -15.81 -5.49
C ARG A 16 5.31 -14.81 -4.37
N PHE A 17 6.37 -14.54 -3.63
CA PHE A 17 6.35 -13.56 -2.55
C PHE A 17 6.02 -12.17 -3.09
N GLY A 18 6.67 -11.73 -4.16
CA GLY A 18 6.39 -10.46 -4.82
C GLY A 18 4.94 -10.35 -5.31
N ALA A 19 4.41 -11.41 -5.94
CA ALA A 19 3.03 -11.46 -6.40
C ALA A 19 2.03 -11.41 -5.23
N GLN A 20 2.32 -12.09 -4.14
CA GLN A 20 1.49 -12.06 -2.93
C GLN A 20 1.46 -10.65 -2.32
N ARG A 21 2.62 -10.02 -2.17
CA ARG A 21 2.69 -8.66 -1.61
C ARG A 21 2.04 -7.63 -2.53
N GLY A 22 2.09 -7.84 -3.84
CA GLY A 22 1.34 -7.01 -4.80
C GLY A 22 -0.17 -7.11 -4.61
N ARG A 23 -0.68 -8.31 -4.37
CA ARG A 23 -2.10 -8.52 -4.03
C ARG A 23 -2.47 -7.89 -2.69
N ASP A 24 -1.61 -8.02 -1.69
CA ASP A 24 -1.84 -7.40 -0.38
C ASP A 24 -1.91 -5.88 -0.49
N LEU A 25 -1.03 -5.28 -1.27
CA LEU A 25 -1.04 -3.84 -1.55
C LEU A 25 -2.35 -3.41 -2.24
N TYR A 26 -2.75 -4.14 -3.27
CA TYR A 26 -3.98 -3.87 -4.01
C TYR A 26 -5.22 -3.99 -3.12
N TRP A 27 -5.31 -5.05 -2.31
CA TRP A 27 -6.41 -5.23 -1.38
C TRP A 27 -6.44 -4.15 -0.30
N GLY A 28 -5.29 -3.75 0.21
CA GLY A 28 -5.19 -2.65 1.16
C GLY A 28 -5.76 -1.35 0.60
N PHE A 29 -5.41 -0.99 -0.62
CA PHE A 29 -5.97 0.18 -1.30
C PHE A 29 -7.47 0.04 -1.55
N THR A 30 -7.91 -1.11 -2.02
CA THR A 30 -9.32 -1.36 -2.31
C THR A 30 -10.18 -1.24 -1.06
N LEU A 31 -9.77 -1.88 0.04
CA LEU A 31 -10.47 -1.79 1.32
C LEU A 31 -10.48 -0.36 1.87
N GLY A 32 -9.33 0.32 1.79
CA GLY A 32 -9.23 1.72 2.22
C GLY A 32 -10.17 2.65 1.45
N LEU A 33 -10.21 2.52 0.14
CA LEU A 33 -11.11 3.31 -0.71
C LEU A 33 -12.58 2.97 -0.46
N LEU A 34 -12.91 1.70 -0.25
CA LEU A 34 -14.28 1.30 0.07
C LEU A 34 -14.76 1.91 1.40
N VAL A 35 -13.91 1.88 2.43
CA VAL A 35 -14.23 2.52 3.71
C VAL A 35 -14.40 4.04 3.54
N TYR A 36 -13.52 4.69 2.78
CA TYR A 36 -13.63 6.12 2.53
C TYR A 36 -14.89 6.49 1.75
N VAL A 37 -15.27 5.70 0.75
CA VAL A 37 -16.54 5.91 0.03
C VAL A 37 -17.74 5.73 0.97
N ALA A 38 -17.70 4.71 1.81
CA ALA A 38 -18.76 4.46 2.78
C ALA A 38 -18.90 5.63 3.80
N THR A 39 -17.79 6.09 4.36
CA THR A 39 -17.79 7.22 5.31
C THR A 39 -18.21 8.52 4.63
N MET A 40 -17.74 8.77 3.41
CA MET A 40 -18.15 9.93 2.60
C MET A 40 -19.67 9.93 2.35
N SER A 41 -20.23 8.77 2.01
CA SER A 41 -21.67 8.61 1.79
C SER A 41 -22.46 8.88 3.08
N MET A 42 -21.97 8.38 4.22
CA MET A 42 -22.60 8.64 5.52
C MET A 42 -22.59 10.14 5.86
N ILE A 43 -21.46 10.81 5.60
CA ILE A 43 -21.33 12.25 5.86
C ILE A 43 -22.26 13.07 4.95
N SER A 44 -22.37 12.66 3.67
CA SER A 44 -23.12 13.42 2.66
C SER A 44 -24.64 13.23 2.77
N PHE A 45 -25.09 12.04 3.13
CA PHE A 45 -26.51 11.68 3.08
C PHE A 45 -27.09 11.28 4.43
N GLY A 46 -26.28 11.08 5.45
CA GLY A 46 -26.72 10.65 6.76
C GLY A 46 -27.30 11.78 7.60
N GLU A 47 -28.38 11.49 8.31
CA GLU A 47 -28.91 12.34 9.37
C GLU A 47 -28.43 11.82 10.72
N ASN A 48 -28.04 12.72 11.62
CA ASN A 48 -27.57 12.35 12.97
C ASN A 48 -26.44 11.31 12.99
N ILE A 49 -25.43 11.53 12.17
CA ILE A 49 -24.29 10.61 12.00
C ILE A 49 -23.44 10.50 13.29
N PRO A 50 -22.90 9.31 13.60
CA PRO A 50 -22.03 9.13 14.77
C PRO A 50 -20.61 9.66 14.47
N LYS A 51 -20.41 10.96 14.59
CA LYS A 51 -19.17 11.66 14.20
C LYS A 51 -17.90 11.07 14.79
N LEU A 52 -17.92 10.68 16.07
CA LEU A 52 -16.75 10.09 16.71
C LEU A 52 -16.38 8.73 16.11
N ALA A 53 -17.39 7.89 15.84
CA ALA A 53 -17.15 6.58 15.23
C ALA A 53 -16.63 6.71 13.79
N ILE A 54 -17.18 7.64 13.02
CA ILE A 54 -16.72 7.91 11.65
C ILE A 54 -15.30 8.48 11.66
N THR A 55 -14.99 9.37 12.58
CA THR A 55 -13.64 9.91 12.76
C THR A 55 -12.65 8.78 13.05
N ALA A 56 -12.99 7.86 13.96
CA ALA A 56 -12.15 6.71 14.27
C ALA A 56 -11.96 5.80 13.04
N ALA A 57 -13.02 5.57 12.26
CA ALA A 57 -12.94 4.78 11.03
C ALA A 57 -12.02 5.43 9.99
N ILE A 58 -12.10 6.74 9.79
CA ILE A 58 -11.25 7.48 8.85
C ILE A 58 -9.78 7.41 9.28
N ILE A 59 -9.49 7.72 10.53
CA ILE A 59 -8.11 7.70 11.06
C ILE A 59 -7.55 6.28 11.03
N GLY A 60 -8.31 5.29 11.47
CA GLY A 60 -7.91 3.89 11.47
C GLY A 60 -7.63 3.37 10.05
N THR A 61 -8.47 3.74 9.09
CA THR A 61 -8.27 3.39 7.68
C THR A 61 -7.01 4.02 7.12
N PHE A 62 -6.76 5.30 7.41
CA PHE A 62 -5.54 5.97 6.98
C PHE A 62 -4.30 5.25 7.52
N ILE A 63 -4.27 4.97 8.82
CA ILE A 63 -3.15 4.26 9.46
C ILE A 63 -2.98 2.87 8.81
N PHE A 64 -4.06 2.13 8.63
CA PHE A 64 -4.01 0.80 8.00
C PHE A 64 -3.43 0.85 6.60
N VAL A 65 -3.91 1.76 5.75
CA VAL A 65 -3.43 1.90 4.37
C VAL A 65 -1.95 2.27 4.34
N ILE A 66 -1.52 3.22 5.17
CA ILE A 66 -0.13 3.67 5.22
C ILE A 66 0.79 2.54 5.68
N VAL A 67 0.47 1.87 6.78
CA VAL A 67 1.30 0.78 7.32
C VAL A 67 1.36 -0.37 6.31
N ASN A 68 0.24 -0.82 5.79
CA ASN A 68 0.19 -1.91 4.82
C ASN A 68 0.95 -1.58 3.53
N SER A 69 0.74 -0.38 2.99
CA SER A 69 1.38 0.03 1.74
C SER A 69 2.89 0.19 1.88
N PHE A 70 3.34 0.79 2.96
CA PHE A 70 4.76 1.00 3.20
C PHE A 70 5.48 -0.33 3.44
N ASP A 71 4.86 -1.23 4.19
CA ASP A 71 5.39 -2.57 4.41
C ASP A 71 5.50 -3.37 3.11
N CYS A 72 4.46 -3.35 2.28
CA CYS A 72 4.49 -4.00 0.96
C CYS A 72 5.59 -3.41 0.05
N MET A 73 5.77 -2.09 0.06
CA MET A 73 6.80 -1.44 -0.74
C MET A 73 8.21 -1.75 -0.24
N ASP A 74 8.40 -1.83 1.06
CA ASP A 74 9.69 -2.25 1.65
C ASP A 74 10.01 -3.70 1.28
N ASP A 75 9.01 -4.59 1.25
CA ASP A 75 9.17 -5.96 0.78
C ASP A 75 9.51 -6.03 -0.71
N PHE A 76 8.92 -5.19 -1.54
CA PHE A 76 9.28 -5.10 -2.96
C PHE A 76 10.73 -4.66 -3.14
N LYS A 77 11.16 -3.66 -2.39
CA LYS A 77 12.53 -3.17 -2.42
C LYS A 77 13.52 -4.26 -1.96
N ALA A 78 13.21 -4.94 -0.88
CA ALA A 78 14.03 -6.05 -0.37
C ALA A 78 14.10 -7.20 -1.39
N THR A 79 12.99 -7.55 -2.04
CA THR A 79 12.96 -8.55 -3.10
C THR A 79 13.83 -8.14 -4.29
N ALA A 80 13.78 -6.86 -4.67
CA ALA A 80 14.62 -6.33 -5.75
C ALA A 80 16.11 -6.42 -5.41
N ASP A 81 16.49 -6.16 -4.16
CA ASP A 81 17.87 -6.25 -3.70
C ASP A 81 18.39 -7.70 -3.67
N ASP A 82 17.50 -8.67 -3.48
CA ASP A 82 17.81 -10.10 -3.43
C ASP A 82 17.86 -10.79 -4.81
N LEU A 83 17.61 -10.08 -5.90
CA LEU A 83 17.62 -10.64 -7.24
C LEU A 83 19.04 -11.12 -7.64
N ASP A 84 19.12 -12.26 -8.34
CA ASP A 84 20.37 -12.75 -8.91
C ASP A 84 20.75 -11.98 -10.19
N GLU A 85 21.96 -12.25 -10.72
CA GLU A 85 22.48 -11.53 -11.90
C GLU A 85 21.62 -11.73 -13.16
N GLU A 86 21.08 -12.93 -13.37
CA GLU A 86 20.21 -13.22 -14.52
C GLU A 86 18.88 -12.46 -14.39
N GLU A 87 18.29 -12.44 -13.22
CA GLU A 87 17.06 -11.69 -12.95
C GLU A 87 17.27 -10.18 -13.13
N ARG A 88 18.40 -9.66 -12.64
CA ARG A 88 18.77 -8.23 -12.79
C ARG A 88 19.00 -7.82 -14.25
N ALA A 89 19.40 -8.74 -15.10
CA ALA A 89 19.62 -8.49 -16.51
C ALA A 89 18.32 -8.29 -17.29
N THR A 90 17.16 -8.70 -16.76
CA THR A 90 15.88 -8.49 -17.42
C THR A 90 15.40 -7.05 -17.31
N LYS A 91 14.74 -6.53 -18.35
CA LYS A 91 14.24 -5.15 -18.36
C LYS A 91 13.20 -4.89 -17.27
N VAL A 92 12.38 -5.89 -16.96
CA VAL A 92 11.36 -5.79 -15.92
C VAL A 92 11.99 -5.58 -14.55
N HIS A 93 13.00 -6.38 -14.23
CA HIS A 93 13.70 -6.26 -12.94
C HIS A 93 14.57 -5.02 -12.84
N GLN A 94 15.17 -4.56 -13.95
CA GLN A 94 15.89 -3.28 -13.98
C GLN A 94 14.95 -2.11 -13.65
N LYS A 95 13.75 -2.12 -14.19
CA LYS A 95 12.71 -1.13 -13.87
C LYS A 95 12.33 -1.17 -12.38
N PHE A 96 12.21 -2.36 -11.82
CA PHE A 96 11.89 -2.58 -10.41
C PHE A 96 13.00 -2.05 -9.47
N LEU A 97 14.28 -2.29 -9.83
CA LEU A 97 15.43 -1.77 -9.08
C LEU A 97 15.51 -0.24 -9.08
N LYS A 98 15.06 0.40 -10.14
CA LYS A 98 15.08 1.86 -10.32
C LYS A 98 13.80 2.55 -9.85
N ALA A 99 12.82 1.81 -9.37
CA ALA A 99 11.53 2.38 -8.96
C ALA A 99 11.71 3.38 -7.81
N PRO A 100 11.07 4.57 -7.89
CA PRO A 100 11.18 5.59 -6.84
C PRO A 100 10.22 5.29 -5.68
N TRP A 101 10.54 4.32 -4.86
CA TRP A 101 9.70 3.85 -3.75
C TRP A 101 9.33 4.95 -2.76
N GLY A 102 10.28 5.86 -2.45
CA GLY A 102 10.01 6.99 -1.57
C GLY A 102 8.96 7.94 -2.12
N MET A 103 8.97 8.18 -3.44
CA MET A 103 7.95 9.00 -4.11
C MET A 103 6.58 8.33 -4.06
N PHE A 104 6.50 7.02 -4.28
CA PHE A 104 5.24 6.28 -4.19
C PHE A 104 4.67 6.31 -2.78
N LYS A 105 5.49 6.14 -1.75
CA LYS A 105 5.08 6.27 -0.36
C LYS A 105 4.51 7.66 -0.07
N THR A 106 5.18 8.70 -0.53
CA THR A 106 4.74 10.09 -0.36
C THR A 106 3.40 10.34 -1.05
N LEU A 107 3.23 9.85 -2.28
CA LEU A 107 1.97 9.97 -3.02
C LEU A 107 0.81 9.30 -2.29
N ILE A 108 1.00 8.09 -1.80
CA ILE A 108 -0.02 7.36 -1.05
C ILE A 108 -0.40 8.13 0.22
N PHE A 109 0.59 8.60 0.95
CA PHE A 109 0.37 9.40 2.17
C PHE A 109 -0.46 10.66 1.87
N ILE A 110 -0.09 11.40 0.83
CA ILE A 110 -0.79 12.63 0.44
C ILE A 110 -2.22 12.33 -0.01
N ILE A 111 -2.42 11.34 -0.88
CA ILE A 111 -3.74 11.02 -1.45
C ILE A 111 -4.69 10.56 -0.35
N PHE A 112 -4.33 9.54 0.42
CA PHE A 112 -5.19 9.02 1.49
C PHE A 112 -5.33 10.01 2.64
N GLY A 113 -4.28 10.74 2.96
CA GLY A 113 -4.31 11.80 3.97
C GLY A 113 -5.23 12.95 3.58
N ALA A 114 -5.17 13.39 2.34
CA ALA A 114 -6.02 14.46 1.82
C ALA A 114 -7.51 14.08 1.82
N ILE A 115 -7.83 12.88 1.33
CA ILE A 115 -9.21 12.40 1.31
C ILE A 115 -9.76 12.29 2.74
N GLY A 116 -9.01 11.69 3.65
CA GLY A 116 -9.42 11.56 5.05
C GLY A 116 -9.59 12.91 5.74
N LEU A 117 -8.64 13.83 5.52
CA LEU A 117 -8.70 15.17 6.11
C LEU A 117 -9.90 15.98 5.58
N CYS A 118 -10.17 15.93 4.29
CA CYS A 118 -11.35 16.59 3.71
C CYS A 118 -12.65 16.06 4.31
N GLN A 119 -12.77 14.75 4.50
CA GLN A 119 -13.95 14.17 5.15
C GLN A 119 -14.11 14.66 6.60
N LEU A 120 -13.00 14.75 7.35
CA LEU A 120 -13.04 15.26 8.72
C LEU A 120 -13.45 16.73 8.76
N ILE A 121 -12.94 17.53 7.85
CA ILE A 121 -13.32 18.94 7.74
C ILE A 121 -14.81 19.08 7.42
N ASP A 122 -15.30 18.35 6.42
CA ASP A 122 -16.72 18.39 6.03
C ASP A 122 -17.65 17.97 7.17
N MET A 123 -17.21 17.04 8.00
CA MET A 123 -18.03 16.51 9.09
C MET A 123 -18.03 17.42 10.32
N TRP A 124 -16.92 18.07 10.63
CA TRP A 124 -16.73 18.86 11.86
C TRP A 124 -16.79 20.37 11.68
N ALA A 125 -16.63 20.85 10.47
CA ALA A 125 -16.68 22.28 10.17
C ALA A 125 -18.13 22.86 10.02
#